data_ee34ea5f8aec1e6b8ec384fbd7201d04
#
_entry.id   ee34ea5f8aec1e6b8ec384fbd7201d04
#
_cell.length_a   1.000
_cell.length_b   1.000
_cell.length_c   1.000
_cell.angle_alpha   90.00
_cell.angle_beta   90.00
_cell.angle_gamma   90.00
#
_symmetry.space_group_name_H-M   'P 1'
#
loop_
_entity.id
_entity.type
_entity.pdbx_description
1 polymer ?
#
loop_
_entity_poly.entity_id
_entity_poly.type
_entity_poly.pdbx_seq_one_letter_code
_entity_poly.pdbx_strand_id
1 'polypeptide(L)'
;MLNLSCHYRFYFSVHDLYKAFGITRIRDVDLLDLYAHKLSDDKNDEGDADVLLKPKTRTKRPPLYKVLLLNDDYTPMEFVVIVLERFFGLNHAQAFEIMLTVHKKGVAVVGVFSHEIAETKFAQVMDYARRHQHPLQCTMEKE
;
A
#
# COMPACT_ATOMS: atom_id res chain seq x y z
N MET A 1 -33.25 -40.52 -0.88
CA MET A 1 -31.92 -40.41 -1.51
C MET A 1 -31.41 -39.02 -1.22
N LEU A 2 -30.50 -38.97 -0.27
CA LEU A 2 -29.90 -37.73 0.29
C LEU A 2 -28.70 -37.37 -0.56
N ASN A 3 -28.58 -36.12 -1.00
CA ASN A 3 -27.38 -35.61 -1.57
C ASN A 3 -27.00 -34.29 -0.88
N LEU A 4 -26.21 -34.44 0.18
CA LEU A 4 -25.56 -33.36 0.92
C LEU A 4 -24.25 -33.01 0.20
N SER A 5 -24.21 -31.90 -0.49
CA SER A 5 -22.95 -31.33 -0.97
C SER A 5 -22.56 -30.20 -0.02
N CYS A 6 -21.74 -30.57 0.96
CA CYS A 6 -21.18 -29.66 1.94
C CYS A 6 -19.87 -29.10 1.42
N HIS A 7 -19.89 -27.88 0.88
CA HIS A 7 -18.67 -27.13 0.59
C HIS A 7 -18.26 -26.36 1.83
N TYR A 8 -17.53 -27.01 2.74
CA TYR A 8 -16.78 -26.35 3.79
C TYR A 8 -15.51 -25.72 3.19
N ARG A 9 -15.60 -24.43 2.94
CA ARG A 9 -14.44 -23.59 2.60
C ARG A 9 -13.74 -23.22 3.91
N PHE A 10 -12.75 -24.00 4.29
CA PHE A 10 -11.88 -23.71 5.43
C PHE A 10 -11.10 -22.42 5.16
N TYR A 11 -11.56 -21.30 5.72
CA TYR A 11 -10.74 -20.13 5.95
C TYR A 11 -9.95 -20.39 7.24
N PHE A 12 -8.76 -20.95 7.11
CA PHE A 12 -7.81 -20.96 8.20
C PHE A 12 -7.27 -19.54 8.34
N SER A 13 -7.72 -18.85 9.39
CA SER A 13 -7.13 -17.58 9.80
C SER A 13 -5.71 -17.84 10.31
N VAL A 14 -4.76 -17.00 9.89
CA VAL A 14 -3.37 -17.02 10.36
C VAL A 14 -3.30 -17.01 11.90
N HIS A 15 -4.33 -16.49 12.56
CA HIS A 15 -4.48 -16.45 14.01
C HIS A 15 -4.66 -17.84 14.66
N ASP A 16 -5.23 -18.82 13.95
CA ASP A 16 -5.44 -20.17 14.47
C ASP A 16 -4.17 -21.02 14.37
N LEU A 17 -3.25 -20.71 13.48
CA LEU A 17 -1.95 -21.37 13.37
C LEU A 17 -1.04 -21.07 14.59
N TYR A 18 -1.12 -19.83 15.10
CA TYR A 18 -0.32 -19.44 16.29
C TYR A 18 -0.78 -20.10 17.59
N LYS A 19 -2.06 -20.44 17.70
CA LYS A 19 -2.60 -21.14 18.87
C LYS A 19 -2.17 -22.61 18.95
N ALA A 20 -1.95 -23.25 17.79
CA ALA A 20 -1.57 -24.66 17.74
C ALA A 20 -0.10 -24.89 18.14
N PHE A 21 0.76 -23.87 18.06
CA PHE A 21 2.19 -23.96 18.39
C PHE A 21 2.58 -23.44 19.77
N GLY A 22 1.61 -23.07 20.63
CA GLY A 22 1.89 -22.70 22.03
C GLY A 22 2.76 -21.45 22.21
N ILE A 23 2.88 -20.59 21.20
CA ILE A 23 3.66 -19.36 21.27
C ILE A 23 2.77 -18.24 21.83
N THR A 24 2.72 -18.17 23.14
CA THR A 24 2.14 -17.05 23.86
C THR A 24 3.05 -15.83 23.72
N ARG A 25 2.59 -14.84 22.97
CA ARG A 25 2.99 -13.43 23.04
C ARG A 25 4.49 -13.17 22.97
N ILE A 26 5.03 -13.14 21.75
CA ILE A 26 6.29 -12.44 21.51
C ILE A 26 5.93 -10.96 21.42
N ARG A 27 6.21 -10.23 22.53
CA ARG A 27 6.36 -8.76 22.50
C ARG A 27 7.50 -8.45 21.54
N ASP A 28 7.28 -7.50 20.70
CA ASP A 28 8.21 -6.78 19.84
C ASP A 28 9.69 -6.95 20.23
N VAL A 29 10.26 -8.10 19.87
CA VAL A 29 11.70 -8.30 19.90
C VAL A 29 12.10 -8.29 18.44
N ASP A 30 12.75 -7.22 18.03
CA ASP A 30 13.29 -7.05 16.69
C ASP A 30 14.13 -8.29 16.33
N LEU A 31 13.71 -8.99 15.30
CA LEU A 31 14.44 -10.13 14.74
C LEU A 31 15.87 -9.73 14.31
N LEU A 32 16.13 -8.44 14.19
CA LEU A 32 17.44 -7.85 13.92
C LEU A 32 18.39 -7.92 15.12
N ASP A 33 17.87 -7.85 16.35
CA ASP A 33 18.69 -7.95 17.56
C ASP A 33 19.16 -9.39 17.81
N LEU A 34 18.34 -10.40 17.47
CA LEU A 34 18.72 -11.80 17.61
C LEU A 34 19.80 -12.23 16.60
N TYR A 35 19.83 -11.58 15.44
CA TYR A 35 20.84 -11.83 14.40
C TYR A 35 22.17 -11.11 14.68
N ALA A 36 22.11 -9.98 15.35
CA ALA A 36 23.29 -9.21 15.73
C ALA A 36 24.12 -9.90 16.84
N HIS A 37 23.43 -10.63 17.76
CA HIS A 37 24.11 -11.33 18.86
C HIS A 37 24.83 -12.61 18.43
N LYS A 38 24.52 -13.16 17.25
CA LYS A 38 25.13 -14.41 16.76
C LYS A 38 26.41 -14.19 15.95
N LEU A 39 26.80 -12.95 15.71
CA LEU A 39 28.00 -12.57 14.95
C LEU A 39 29.16 -12.06 15.83
N SER A 40 29.03 -12.11 17.16
CA SER A 40 30.08 -11.58 18.06
C SER A 40 30.92 -12.64 18.79
N ASP A 41 30.79 -13.92 18.47
CA ASP A 41 31.63 -14.97 19.02
C ASP A 41 32.46 -15.63 17.92
N ASP A 42 33.47 -14.93 17.46
CA ASP A 42 34.72 -15.52 16.99
C ASP A 42 35.85 -14.50 17.12
N LYS A 43 36.60 -14.62 18.17
CA LYS A 43 37.85 -13.90 18.40
C LYS A 43 38.98 -14.80 17.96
N ASN A 44 39.87 -14.18 17.23
CA ASN A 44 41.24 -14.50 16.92
C ASN A 44 41.51 -14.89 15.47
N ASP A 45 41.89 -13.90 14.67
CA ASP A 45 43.13 -14.01 13.93
C ASP A 45 43.64 -12.60 13.56
N GLU A 46 44.88 -12.34 13.89
CA GLU A 46 45.61 -11.13 13.53
C GLU A 46 45.87 -11.16 12.03
N GLY A 47 45.16 -10.30 11.29
CA GLY A 47 45.36 -10.06 9.88
C GLY A 47 44.99 -8.62 9.57
N ASP A 48 46.04 -7.81 9.30
CA ASP A 48 46.00 -6.44 8.81
C ASP A 48 45.13 -6.41 7.53
N ALA A 49 43.83 -6.24 7.66
CA ALA A 49 42.90 -6.09 6.54
C ALA A 49 42.43 -4.64 6.52
N ASP A 50 42.98 -3.91 5.57
CA ASP A 50 42.52 -2.59 5.12
C ASP A 50 41.01 -2.59 4.94
N VAL A 51 40.26 -2.06 5.92
CA VAL A 51 38.81 -1.94 5.86
C VAL A 51 38.48 -0.86 4.87
N LEU A 52 38.32 -1.26 3.61
CA LEU A 52 37.72 -0.43 2.58
C LEU A 52 36.29 -0.06 3.01
N LEU A 53 36.19 1.08 3.70
CA LEU A 53 34.93 1.73 4.00
C LEU A 53 34.22 2.03 2.66
N LYS A 54 33.33 1.12 2.24
CA LYS A 54 32.45 1.40 1.10
C LYS A 54 31.72 2.70 1.39
N PRO A 55 31.88 3.73 0.54
CA PRO A 55 31.16 4.99 0.75
C PRO A 55 29.67 4.69 0.79
N LYS A 56 29.03 5.05 1.91
CA LYS A 56 27.59 4.96 2.08
C LYS A 56 26.95 5.90 1.05
N THR A 57 26.57 5.34 -0.09
CA THR A 57 25.88 6.07 -1.14
C THR A 57 24.60 6.65 -0.53
N ARG A 58 24.55 7.97 -0.36
CA ARG A 58 23.31 8.68 0.00
C ARG A 58 22.33 8.48 -1.15
N THR A 59 21.44 7.52 -1.02
CA THR A 59 20.32 7.33 -1.95
C THR A 59 19.46 8.58 -1.92
N LYS A 60 19.42 9.27 -3.05
CA LYS A 60 18.55 10.44 -3.25
C LYS A 60 17.11 9.96 -3.14
N ARG A 61 16.32 10.56 -2.24
CA ARG A 61 14.89 10.20 -2.10
C ARG A 61 14.20 10.35 -3.45
N PRO A 62 13.42 9.36 -3.92
CA PRO A 62 12.68 9.49 -5.16
C PRO A 62 11.71 10.67 -5.08
N PRO A 63 11.47 11.37 -6.19
CA PRO A 63 10.48 12.45 -6.21
C PRO A 63 9.08 11.89 -5.93
N LEU A 64 8.31 12.65 -5.17
CA LEU A 64 6.91 12.34 -4.87
C LEU A 64 6.00 12.95 -5.94
N TYR A 65 4.85 12.31 -6.15
CA TYR A 65 3.84 12.71 -7.10
C TYR A 65 2.46 12.78 -6.43
N LYS A 66 1.76 13.86 -6.70
CA LYS A 66 0.37 14.07 -6.29
C LYS A 66 -0.56 13.46 -7.33
N VAL A 67 -1.48 12.64 -6.86
CA VAL A 67 -2.57 12.13 -7.70
C VAL A 67 -3.77 13.04 -7.51
N LEU A 68 -4.24 13.64 -8.61
CA LEU A 68 -5.37 14.56 -8.63
C LEU A 68 -6.55 13.92 -9.36
N LEU A 69 -7.73 14.15 -8.82
CA LEU A 69 -8.98 13.81 -9.46
C LEU A 69 -9.61 15.10 -10.01
N LEU A 70 -10.08 15.07 -11.26
CA LEU A 70 -10.75 16.19 -11.89
C LEU A 70 -12.26 15.97 -11.88
N ASN A 71 -13.00 17.07 -11.76
CA ASN A 71 -14.45 17.02 -11.85
C ASN A 71 -14.91 16.65 -13.27
N ASP A 72 -15.94 15.81 -13.31
CA ASP A 72 -16.67 15.49 -14.52
C ASP A 72 -18.16 15.38 -14.19
N ASP A 73 -18.97 16.15 -14.93
CA ASP A 73 -20.41 16.25 -14.66
C ASP A 73 -21.19 14.99 -15.08
N TYR A 74 -20.56 14.09 -15.84
CA TYR A 74 -21.17 12.84 -16.31
C TYR A 74 -20.86 11.65 -15.41
N THR A 75 -19.93 11.80 -14.47
CA THR A 75 -19.57 10.73 -13.54
C THR A 75 -20.39 10.83 -12.27
N PRO A 76 -21.15 9.77 -11.86
CA PRO A 76 -21.91 9.79 -10.62
C PRO A 76 -21.00 9.95 -9.39
N MET A 77 -21.43 10.75 -8.43
CA MET A 77 -20.68 11.00 -7.18
C MET A 77 -20.40 9.71 -6.41
N GLU A 78 -21.36 8.78 -6.40
CA GLU A 78 -21.21 7.47 -5.75
C GLU A 78 -20.08 6.65 -6.37
N PHE A 79 -19.93 6.73 -7.69
CA PHE A 79 -18.83 6.05 -8.39
C PHE A 79 -17.46 6.62 -7.97
N VAL A 80 -17.35 7.93 -7.82
CA VAL A 80 -16.12 8.60 -7.35
C VAL A 80 -15.76 8.13 -5.94
N VAL A 81 -16.73 8.02 -5.03
CA VAL A 81 -16.52 7.50 -3.67
C VAL A 81 -16.01 6.06 -3.72
N ILE A 82 -16.64 5.18 -4.51
CA ILE A 82 -16.21 3.79 -4.67
C ILE A 82 -14.76 3.70 -5.21
N VAL A 83 -14.40 4.53 -6.17
CA VAL A 83 -13.04 4.59 -6.72
C VAL A 83 -12.03 4.99 -5.63
N LEU A 84 -12.34 6.00 -4.84
CA LEU A 84 -11.49 6.50 -3.76
C LEU A 84 -11.29 5.45 -2.65
N GLU A 85 -12.33 4.76 -2.24
CA GLU A 85 -12.25 3.68 -1.26
C GLU A 85 -11.43 2.50 -1.78
N ARG A 86 -11.74 2.05 -3.00
CA ARG A 86 -11.18 0.83 -3.57
C ARG A 86 -9.70 0.94 -3.93
N PHE A 87 -9.30 2.03 -4.57
CA PHE A 87 -7.95 2.18 -5.11
C PHE A 87 -7.01 2.94 -4.17
N PHE A 88 -7.53 3.84 -3.35
CA PHE A 88 -6.72 4.63 -2.44
C PHE A 88 -6.84 4.18 -0.97
N GLY A 89 -7.77 3.27 -0.67
CA GLY A 89 -7.94 2.73 0.68
C GLY A 89 -8.44 3.76 1.70
N LEU A 90 -9.14 4.79 1.22
CA LEU A 90 -9.73 5.82 2.06
C LEU A 90 -10.98 5.28 2.74
N ASN A 91 -11.27 5.76 3.93
CA ASN A 91 -12.56 5.47 4.55
C ASN A 91 -13.68 6.27 3.87
N HIS A 92 -14.93 5.85 4.06
CA HIS A 92 -16.09 6.47 3.41
C HIS A 92 -16.20 7.97 3.67
N ALA A 93 -15.94 8.44 4.90
CA ALA A 93 -15.99 9.86 5.25
C ALA A 93 -14.95 10.68 4.49
N GLN A 94 -13.72 10.20 4.43
CA GLN A 94 -12.62 10.85 3.69
C GLN A 94 -12.89 10.86 2.18
N ALA A 95 -13.35 9.73 1.63
CA ALA A 95 -13.70 9.63 0.21
C ALA A 95 -14.81 10.61 -0.15
N PHE A 96 -15.82 10.72 0.71
CA PHE A 96 -16.93 11.66 0.51
C PHE A 96 -16.47 13.14 0.58
N GLU A 97 -15.59 13.51 1.51
CA GLU A 97 -15.02 14.86 1.59
C GLU A 97 -14.21 15.23 0.35
N ILE A 98 -13.39 14.29 -0.16
CA ILE A 98 -12.61 14.50 -1.37
C ILE A 98 -13.55 14.64 -2.57
N MET A 99 -14.56 13.78 -2.71
CA MET A 99 -15.56 13.87 -3.75
C MET A 99 -16.28 15.22 -3.75
N LEU A 100 -16.72 15.71 -2.58
CA LEU A 100 -17.31 17.05 -2.46
C LEU A 100 -16.34 18.16 -2.85
N THR A 101 -15.05 18.00 -2.54
CA THR A 101 -14.01 18.95 -2.91
C THR A 101 -13.80 18.98 -4.42
N VAL A 102 -13.76 17.82 -5.07
CA VAL A 102 -13.69 17.70 -6.54
C VAL A 102 -14.89 18.40 -7.17
N HIS A 103 -16.10 18.12 -6.70
CA HIS A 103 -17.33 18.69 -7.23
C HIS A 103 -17.40 20.23 -7.07
N LYS A 104 -16.95 20.76 -5.92
CA LYS A 104 -17.02 22.21 -5.63
C LYS A 104 -15.88 22.99 -6.27
N LYS A 105 -14.66 22.44 -6.29
CA LYS A 105 -13.44 23.16 -6.73
C LYS A 105 -12.97 22.75 -8.13
N GLY A 106 -13.58 21.72 -8.70
CA GLY A 106 -13.18 21.17 -9.99
C GLY A 106 -11.99 20.19 -9.93
N VAL A 107 -11.21 20.22 -8.84
CA VAL A 107 -10.02 19.35 -8.66
C VAL A 107 -9.75 19.11 -7.18
N ALA A 108 -9.30 17.91 -6.84
CA ALA A 108 -8.79 17.62 -5.51
C ALA A 108 -7.59 16.65 -5.56
N VAL A 109 -6.67 16.86 -4.63
CA VAL A 109 -5.55 15.94 -4.40
C VAL A 109 -6.06 14.76 -3.58
N VAL A 110 -5.89 13.54 -4.11
CA VAL A 110 -6.28 12.30 -3.42
C VAL A 110 -5.18 11.82 -2.49
N GLY A 111 -3.92 11.97 -2.90
CA GLY A 111 -2.78 11.58 -2.10
C GLY A 111 -1.45 11.83 -2.81
N VAL A 112 -0.37 11.65 -2.06
CA VAL A 112 1.01 11.82 -2.52
C VAL A 112 1.72 10.48 -2.43
N PHE A 113 2.32 10.04 -3.53
CA PHE A 113 2.91 8.71 -3.68
C PHE A 113 4.26 8.79 -4.40
N SER A 114 5.04 7.72 -4.35
CA SER A 114 6.18 7.56 -5.27
C SER A 114 5.68 7.45 -6.70
N HIS A 115 6.51 7.80 -7.68
CA HIS A 115 6.15 7.77 -9.12
C HIS A 115 5.48 6.45 -9.54
N GLU A 116 6.10 5.32 -9.21
CA GLU A 116 5.61 3.99 -9.60
C GLU A 116 4.22 3.67 -9.00
N ILE A 117 4.01 4.05 -7.73
CA ILE A 117 2.72 3.84 -7.06
C ILE A 117 1.66 4.78 -7.64
N ALA A 118 2.01 6.04 -7.88
CA ALA A 118 1.10 7.02 -8.48
C ALA A 118 0.65 6.59 -9.88
N GLU A 119 1.58 6.13 -10.71
CA GLU A 119 1.32 5.62 -12.07
C GLU A 119 0.41 4.38 -12.04
N THR A 120 0.70 3.43 -11.14
CA THR A 120 -0.14 2.24 -10.99
C THR A 120 -1.58 2.60 -10.58
N LYS A 121 -1.73 3.48 -9.58
CA LYS A 121 -3.06 3.94 -9.13
C LYS A 121 -3.80 4.70 -10.22
N PHE A 122 -3.11 5.59 -10.92
CA PHE A 122 -3.64 6.31 -12.07
C PHE A 122 -4.18 5.35 -13.15
N ALA A 123 -3.36 4.36 -13.56
CA ALA A 123 -3.74 3.39 -14.57
C ALA A 123 -4.95 2.55 -14.13
N GLN A 124 -4.97 2.11 -12.86
CA GLN A 124 -6.10 1.34 -12.30
C GLN A 124 -7.40 2.13 -12.28
N VAL A 125 -7.35 3.40 -11.88
CA VAL A 125 -8.53 4.29 -11.86
C VAL A 125 -9.07 4.52 -13.26
N MET A 126 -8.18 4.83 -14.21
CA MET A 126 -8.58 5.09 -15.60
C MET A 126 -9.16 3.86 -16.28
N ASP A 127 -8.58 2.67 -16.06
CA ASP A 127 -9.08 1.41 -16.58
C ASP A 127 -10.45 1.06 -15.99
N TYR A 128 -10.61 1.23 -14.67
CA TYR A 128 -11.88 1.00 -13.99
C TYR A 128 -12.98 1.95 -14.47
N ALA A 129 -12.67 3.24 -14.63
CA ALA A 129 -13.60 4.24 -15.15
C ALA A 129 -14.06 3.90 -16.58
N ARG A 130 -13.13 3.51 -17.47
CA ARG A 130 -13.44 3.07 -18.84
C ARG A 130 -14.35 1.85 -18.89
N ARG A 131 -14.08 0.83 -18.06
CA ARG A 131 -14.91 -0.38 -17.97
C ARG A 131 -16.33 -0.10 -17.53
N HIS A 132 -16.53 0.90 -16.69
CA HIS A 132 -17.85 1.34 -16.24
C HIS A 132 -18.45 2.46 -17.10
N GLN A 133 -17.79 2.84 -18.20
CA GLN A 133 -18.25 3.87 -19.14
C GLN A 133 -18.42 5.26 -18.48
N HIS A 134 -17.63 5.55 -17.46
CA HIS A 134 -17.58 6.85 -16.82
C HIS A 134 -16.35 7.64 -17.32
N PRO A 135 -16.53 8.90 -17.76
CA PRO A 135 -15.43 9.73 -18.27
C PRO A 135 -14.58 10.38 -17.16
N LEU A 136 -14.51 9.77 -15.99
CA LEU A 136 -13.71 10.25 -14.87
C LEU A 136 -12.26 10.48 -15.29
N GLN A 137 -11.74 11.68 -14.99
CA GLN A 137 -10.37 12.05 -15.29
C GLN A 137 -9.51 12.09 -14.02
N CYS A 138 -8.32 11.55 -14.15
CA CYS A 138 -7.30 11.56 -13.12
C CYS A 138 -5.98 12.06 -13.72
N THR A 139 -5.16 12.76 -12.99
CA THR A 139 -3.84 13.22 -13.43
C THR A 139 -2.80 13.06 -12.33
N MET A 140 -1.53 13.13 -12.70
CA MET A 140 -0.40 13.07 -11.77
C MET A 140 0.46 14.30 -11.95
N GLU A 141 0.85 14.93 -10.86
CA GLU A 141 1.76 16.08 -10.84
C GLU A 141 2.92 15.80 -9.88
N LYS A 142 4.10 16.24 -10.27
CA LYS A 142 5.26 16.17 -9.38
C LYS A 142 5.07 17.14 -8.22
N GLU A 143 5.36 16.67 -7.00
CA GLU A 143 5.32 17.52 -5.81
C GLU A 143 6.47 18.53 -5.78
#